data_e2aa9d53294f5f011938a166cec5a572
#
_entry.id   e2aa9d53294f5f011938a166cec5a572
#
_cell.length_a   1.000
_cell.length_b   1.000
_cell.length_c   1.000
_cell.angle_alpha   90.00
_cell.angle_beta   90.00
_cell.angle_gamma   90.00
#
_symmetry.space_group_name_H-M   'P 1'
#
loop_
_entity.id
_entity.type
_entity.pdbx_description
1 polymer ?
#
loop_
_entity_poly.entity_id
_entity_poly.type
_entity_poly.pdbx_seq_one_letter_code
_entity_poly.pdbx_strand_id
1 'polypeptide(L)'
;AKEQGMYLPVVYNTGGYERVETLKMLDGLVDIYLPDFKYLNTDHAKKYSMAEDYPEVAKAAIAEMVRQAGKPVFDERGMMKRGVIVRHLLLPGCLADGKRVVKYLHETYGNRIYMSLMSQYTPLESLDAAKYPELNRKVPEYAYEKLVDYAISLGVMQAFIQEGDTAKESFIPPFTLEGV
;
A
#
# COMPACT_ATOMS: atom_id res chain seq x y z
N ALA A 1 15.20 20.03 10.77
CA ALA A 1 13.82 20.19 11.26
C ALA A 1 13.66 19.50 12.62
N LYS A 2 13.88 18.17 12.76
CA LYS A 2 13.77 17.47 14.07
C LYS A 2 14.74 18.02 15.11
N GLU A 3 15.99 18.29 14.78
CA GLU A 3 16.99 18.93 15.63
C GLU A 3 16.60 20.36 16.05
N GLN A 4 15.71 21.00 15.31
CA GLN A 4 15.16 22.34 15.56
C GLN A 4 13.80 22.32 16.28
N GLY A 5 13.39 21.18 16.84
CA GLY A 5 12.18 21.05 17.64
C GLY A 5 10.90 20.71 16.87
N MET A 6 11.00 20.13 15.68
CA MET A 6 9.82 19.60 14.99
C MET A 6 9.32 18.33 15.70
N TYR A 7 8.11 18.39 16.26
CA TYR A 7 7.48 17.30 17.00
C TYR A 7 6.47 16.47 16.17
N LEU A 8 6.14 16.91 14.96
CA LEU A 8 5.24 16.17 14.08
C LEU A 8 5.95 14.96 13.48
N PRO A 9 5.28 13.79 13.44
CA PRO A 9 5.86 12.62 12.77
C PRO A 9 6.01 12.88 11.27
N VAL A 10 7.14 12.49 10.72
CA VAL A 10 7.41 12.52 9.29
C VAL A 10 6.85 11.26 8.67
N VAL A 11 5.89 11.41 7.75
CA VAL A 11 5.26 10.31 7.02
C VAL A 11 5.82 10.26 5.61
N TYR A 12 6.36 9.10 5.22
CA TYR A 12 6.85 8.83 3.88
C TYR A 12 5.88 7.93 3.10
N ASN A 13 5.15 8.53 2.18
CA ASN A 13 4.19 7.86 1.30
C ASN A 13 4.86 7.50 -0.03
N THR A 14 4.82 6.23 -0.43
CA THR A 14 5.56 5.74 -1.59
C THR A 14 4.84 4.59 -2.30
N GLY A 15 5.11 4.43 -3.60
CA GLY A 15 4.64 3.28 -4.39
C GLY A 15 5.28 1.93 -4.03
N GLY A 16 6.21 1.91 -3.08
CA GLY A 16 6.92 0.70 -2.66
C GLY A 16 8.06 0.28 -3.57
N TYR A 17 8.30 0.98 -4.69
CA TYR A 17 9.34 0.66 -5.67
C TYR A 17 10.60 1.49 -5.41
N GLU A 18 11.19 1.30 -4.22
CA GLU A 18 12.31 2.08 -3.72
C GLU A 18 13.61 1.26 -3.68
N ARG A 19 14.72 1.91 -3.97
CA ARG A 19 16.03 1.30 -3.75
C ARG A 19 16.34 1.28 -2.25
N VAL A 20 16.83 0.15 -1.75
CA VAL A 20 17.20 -0.01 -0.34
C VAL A 20 18.24 1.01 0.09
N GLU A 21 19.22 1.33 -0.80
CA GLU A 21 20.26 2.33 -0.54
C GLU A 21 19.66 3.72 -0.29
N THR A 22 18.65 4.10 -1.08
CA THR A 22 17.92 5.37 -0.88
C THR A 22 17.18 5.38 0.45
N LEU A 23 16.51 4.28 0.80
CA LEU A 23 15.82 4.15 2.09
C LEU A 23 16.78 4.25 3.28
N LYS A 24 17.99 3.67 3.17
CA LYS A 24 19.01 3.78 4.22
C LYS A 24 19.44 5.22 4.48
N MET A 25 19.40 6.10 3.46
CA MET A 25 19.69 7.53 3.66
C MET A 25 18.60 8.26 4.46
N LEU A 26 17.39 7.67 4.55
CA LEU A 26 16.26 8.20 5.29
C LEU A 26 16.20 7.67 6.74
N ASP A 27 17.11 6.80 7.15
CA ASP A 27 17.14 6.21 8.50
C ASP A 27 17.22 7.30 9.58
N GLY A 28 16.29 7.25 10.55
CA GLY A 28 16.15 8.27 11.59
C GLY A 28 15.42 9.56 11.17
N LEU A 29 15.12 9.76 9.88
CA LEU A 29 14.38 10.92 9.39
C LEU A 29 12.88 10.67 9.29
N VAL A 30 12.48 9.48 8.89
CA VAL A 30 11.10 9.06 8.70
C VAL A 30 10.59 8.32 9.93
N ASP A 31 9.39 8.66 10.39
CA ASP A 31 8.75 8.00 11.52
C ASP A 31 7.74 6.95 11.06
N ILE A 32 6.97 7.25 10.02
CA ILE A 32 5.92 6.39 9.52
C ILE A 32 6.12 6.18 8.02
N TYR A 33 6.20 4.92 7.61
CA TYR A 33 6.23 4.54 6.19
C TYR A 33 4.86 4.08 5.73
N LEU A 34 4.41 4.57 4.57
CA LEU A 34 3.17 4.18 3.89
C LEU A 34 3.49 3.61 2.50
N PRO A 35 4.16 2.46 2.39
CA PRO A 35 4.42 1.85 1.09
C PRO A 35 3.17 1.19 0.51
N ASP A 36 3.02 1.26 -0.82
CA ASP A 36 2.13 0.36 -1.54
C ASP A 36 2.82 -1.00 -1.73
N PHE A 37 2.05 -2.08 -1.65
CA PHE A 37 2.45 -3.39 -2.15
C PHE A 37 1.40 -3.87 -3.14
N LYS A 38 1.63 -3.56 -4.42
CA LYS A 38 0.61 -3.66 -5.47
C LYS A 38 0.41 -5.08 -5.96
N TYR A 39 1.51 -5.81 -6.20
CA TYR A 39 1.51 -7.13 -6.84
C TYR A 39 2.54 -8.06 -6.22
N LEU A 40 2.23 -9.36 -6.16
CA LEU A 40 3.19 -10.46 -6.06
C LEU A 40 3.36 -11.18 -7.40
N ASN A 41 2.41 -11.03 -8.32
CA ASN A 41 2.48 -11.61 -9.64
C ASN A 41 3.32 -10.71 -10.56
N THR A 42 4.42 -11.24 -11.08
CA THR A 42 5.32 -10.54 -12.00
C THR A 42 4.65 -10.17 -13.32
N ASP A 43 3.72 -11.00 -13.81
CA ASP A 43 2.96 -10.70 -15.04
C ASP A 43 2.03 -9.50 -14.83
N HIS A 44 1.39 -9.39 -13.65
CA HIS A 44 0.60 -8.20 -13.30
C HIS A 44 1.50 -6.96 -13.18
N ALA A 45 2.64 -7.09 -12.51
CA ALA A 45 3.60 -6.01 -12.35
C ALA A 45 4.12 -5.51 -13.71
N LYS A 46 4.47 -6.44 -14.60
CA LYS A 46 4.86 -6.14 -15.99
C LYS A 46 3.73 -5.49 -16.76
N LYS A 47 2.53 -6.09 -16.72
CA LYS A 47 1.36 -5.66 -17.50
C LYS A 47 0.87 -4.27 -17.10
N TYR A 48 0.74 -4.00 -15.79
CA TYR A 48 0.09 -2.79 -15.30
C TYR A 48 1.06 -1.67 -14.89
N SER A 49 2.32 -1.99 -14.62
CA SER A 49 3.31 -1.02 -14.16
C SER A 49 4.60 -1.01 -14.97
N MET A 50 4.74 -1.90 -15.98
CA MET A 50 5.97 -2.09 -16.76
C MET A 50 7.23 -2.34 -15.90
N ALA A 51 7.04 -2.93 -14.72
CA ALA A 51 8.06 -3.18 -13.71
C ALA A 51 7.99 -4.66 -13.27
N GLU A 52 8.58 -5.55 -14.08
CA GLU A 52 8.52 -6.99 -13.86
C GLU A 52 9.16 -7.42 -12.52
N ASP A 53 10.16 -6.68 -12.07
CA ASP A 53 10.89 -6.88 -10.82
C ASP A 53 10.23 -6.20 -9.60
N TYR A 54 9.09 -5.51 -9.79
CA TYR A 54 8.38 -4.81 -8.70
C TYR A 54 8.19 -5.67 -7.44
N PRO A 55 7.77 -6.95 -7.51
CA PRO A 55 7.55 -7.74 -6.31
C PRO A 55 8.81 -7.88 -5.44
N GLU A 56 9.96 -8.11 -6.07
CA GLU A 56 11.22 -8.31 -5.35
C GLU A 56 11.76 -7.00 -4.80
N VAL A 57 11.67 -5.91 -5.58
CA VAL A 57 12.07 -4.57 -5.14
C VAL A 57 11.20 -4.12 -3.96
N ALA A 58 9.88 -4.28 -4.06
CA ALA A 58 8.96 -3.87 -3.02
C ALA A 58 9.13 -4.70 -1.72
N LYS A 59 9.39 -6.00 -1.82
CA LYS A 59 9.73 -6.83 -0.65
C LYS A 59 10.98 -6.31 0.07
N ALA A 60 12.04 -6.01 -0.68
CA ALA A 60 13.28 -5.50 -0.12
C ALA A 60 13.09 -4.12 0.52
N ALA A 61 12.35 -3.24 -0.16
CA ALA A 61 12.03 -1.90 0.34
C ALA A 61 11.20 -1.95 1.64
N ILE A 62 10.13 -2.74 1.68
CA ILE A 62 9.29 -2.89 2.87
C ILE A 62 10.10 -3.49 4.03
N ALA A 63 10.95 -4.48 3.77
CA ALA A 63 11.81 -5.06 4.80
C ALA A 63 12.73 -4.01 5.43
N GLU A 64 13.33 -3.12 4.62
CA GLU A 64 14.16 -2.02 5.12
C GLU A 64 13.33 -0.99 5.91
N MET A 65 12.13 -0.62 5.42
CA MET A 65 11.24 0.29 6.14
C MET A 65 10.83 -0.29 7.52
N VAL A 66 10.53 -1.58 7.59
CA VAL A 66 10.21 -2.27 8.86
C VAL A 66 11.42 -2.34 9.77
N ARG A 67 12.64 -2.52 9.23
CA ARG A 67 13.87 -2.45 10.02
C ARG A 67 14.04 -1.09 10.68
N GLN A 68 13.81 0.00 9.93
CA GLN A 68 13.99 1.37 10.41
C GLN A 68 12.90 1.79 11.39
N ALA A 69 11.63 1.58 11.05
CA ALA A 69 10.52 2.01 11.88
C ALA A 69 10.30 1.13 13.12
N GLY A 70 10.64 -0.16 13.05
CA GLY A 70 10.41 -1.11 14.13
C GLY A 70 8.91 -1.42 14.33
N LYS A 71 8.54 -1.75 15.57
CA LYS A 71 7.13 -2.01 15.92
C LYS A 71 6.30 -0.74 15.91
N PRO A 72 5.00 -0.83 15.57
CA PRO A 72 4.08 0.31 15.64
C PRO A 72 4.02 0.91 17.05
N VAL A 73 4.08 2.24 17.12
CA VAL A 73 3.95 3.01 18.35
C VAL A 73 2.83 4.03 18.17
N PHE A 74 1.95 4.14 19.16
CA PHE A 74 0.81 5.06 19.18
C PHE A 74 0.91 6.00 20.36
N ASP A 75 0.33 7.19 20.25
CA ASP A 75 0.15 8.09 21.40
C ASP A 75 -1.13 7.72 22.17
N GLU A 76 -1.37 8.46 23.27
CA GLU A 76 -2.53 8.28 24.16
C GLU A 76 -3.88 8.47 23.45
N ARG A 77 -3.90 9.13 22.30
CA ARG A 77 -5.09 9.35 21.45
C ARG A 77 -5.25 8.28 20.38
N GLY A 78 -4.40 7.26 20.36
CA GLY A 78 -4.41 6.21 19.33
C GLY A 78 -3.85 6.66 17.98
N MET A 79 -3.13 7.79 17.91
CA MET A 79 -2.47 8.23 16.68
C MET A 79 -1.11 7.59 16.53
N MET A 80 -0.85 6.96 15.37
CA MET A 80 0.45 6.35 15.11
C MET A 80 1.55 7.40 15.12
N LYS A 81 2.61 7.14 15.87
CA LYS A 81 3.82 7.97 15.96
C LYS A 81 5.01 7.35 15.23
N ARG A 82 5.02 6.05 15.08
CA ARG A 82 6.08 5.32 14.42
C ARG A 82 5.55 3.98 13.90
N GLY A 83 6.00 3.55 12.74
CA GLY A 83 5.62 2.23 12.21
C GLY A 83 5.54 2.18 10.70
N VAL A 84 5.02 1.06 10.20
CA VAL A 84 4.79 0.83 8.77
C VAL A 84 3.33 0.43 8.57
N ILE A 85 2.67 1.10 7.63
CA ILE A 85 1.33 0.74 7.15
C ILE A 85 1.47 0.37 5.68
N VAL A 86 1.43 -0.92 5.36
CA VAL A 86 1.50 -1.39 3.97
C VAL A 86 0.11 -1.30 3.35
N ARG A 87 0.00 -0.55 2.26
CA ARG A 87 -1.26 -0.37 1.54
C ARG A 87 -1.34 -1.36 0.39
N HIS A 88 -2.47 -2.01 0.25
CA HIS A 88 -2.80 -2.88 -0.87
C HIS A 88 -4.13 -2.45 -1.50
N LEU A 89 -4.06 -1.90 -2.70
CA LEU A 89 -5.23 -1.60 -3.51
C LEU A 89 -5.57 -2.83 -4.35
N LEU A 90 -6.71 -3.44 -4.06
CA LEU A 90 -7.23 -4.53 -4.89
C LEU A 90 -7.58 -3.98 -6.28
N LEU A 91 -7.05 -4.61 -7.32
CA LEU A 91 -7.42 -4.31 -8.70
C LEU A 91 -8.50 -5.27 -9.21
N PRO A 92 -9.36 -4.84 -10.15
CA PRO A 92 -10.34 -5.71 -10.77
C PRO A 92 -9.68 -6.94 -11.42
N GLY A 93 -10.19 -8.13 -11.11
CA GLY A 93 -9.64 -9.40 -11.61
C GLY A 93 -8.42 -9.95 -10.86
N CYS A 94 -7.84 -9.19 -9.90
CA CYS A 94 -6.60 -9.56 -9.22
C CYS A 94 -6.80 -10.15 -7.81
N LEU A 95 -7.99 -10.66 -7.48
CA LEU A 95 -8.28 -11.20 -6.14
C LEU A 95 -7.30 -12.30 -5.70
N ALA A 96 -6.92 -13.20 -6.60
CA ALA A 96 -5.98 -14.28 -6.28
C ALA A 96 -4.60 -13.73 -5.89
N ASP A 97 -4.12 -12.70 -6.59
CA ASP A 97 -2.85 -12.05 -6.25
C ASP A 97 -2.97 -11.21 -4.97
N GLY A 98 -4.08 -10.50 -4.77
CA GLY A 98 -4.37 -9.78 -3.53
C GLY A 98 -4.32 -10.70 -2.30
N LYS A 99 -4.91 -11.89 -2.39
CA LYS A 99 -4.79 -12.91 -1.32
C LYS A 99 -3.34 -13.34 -1.07
N ARG A 100 -2.53 -13.50 -2.11
CA ARG A 100 -1.10 -13.83 -1.97
C ARG A 100 -0.33 -12.69 -1.29
N VAL A 101 -0.64 -11.43 -1.64
CA VAL A 101 -0.05 -10.24 -0.99
C VAL A 101 -0.37 -10.22 0.50
N VAL A 102 -1.65 -10.36 0.87
CA VAL A 102 -2.08 -10.39 2.28
C VAL A 102 -1.40 -11.52 3.05
N LYS A 103 -1.38 -12.73 2.46
CA LYS A 103 -0.71 -13.88 3.08
C LYS A 103 0.77 -13.61 3.30
N TYR A 104 1.49 -13.14 2.28
CA TYR A 104 2.91 -12.83 2.39
C TYR A 104 3.20 -11.80 3.48
N LEU A 105 2.44 -10.70 3.52
CA LEU A 105 2.62 -9.67 4.53
C LEU A 105 2.37 -10.20 5.95
N HIS A 106 1.31 -11.00 6.12
CA HIS A 106 0.98 -11.60 7.40
C HIS A 106 2.05 -12.60 7.88
N GLU A 107 2.47 -13.53 7.01
CA GLU A 107 3.47 -14.55 7.36
C GLU A 107 4.86 -13.95 7.61
N THR A 108 5.22 -12.86 6.88
CA THR A 108 6.53 -12.24 7.00
C THR A 108 6.64 -11.29 8.19
N TYR A 109 5.61 -10.49 8.42
CA TYR A 109 5.69 -9.37 9.37
C TYR A 109 4.76 -9.52 10.57
N GLY A 110 3.63 -10.25 10.46
CA GLY A 110 2.65 -10.40 11.53
C GLY A 110 2.23 -9.04 12.09
N ASN A 111 2.35 -8.87 13.40
CA ASN A 111 1.97 -7.65 14.11
C ASN A 111 3.05 -6.54 14.11
N ARG A 112 4.07 -6.65 13.26
CA ARG A 112 5.07 -5.58 13.09
C ARG A 112 4.67 -4.49 12.13
N ILE A 113 3.60 -4.71 11.38
CA ILE A 113 3.04 -3.75 10.43
C ILE A 113 1.53 -3.66 10.60
N TYR A 114 0.95 -2.59 10.07
CA TYR A 114 -0.47 -2.51 9.75
C TYR A 114 -0.66 -2.75 8.25
N MET A 115 -1.77 -3.35 7.87
CA MET A 115 -2.20 -3.44 6.48
C MET A 115 -3.34 -2.45 6.23
N SER A 116 -3.37 -1.79 5.07
CA SER A 116 -4.52 -1.03 4.61
C SER A 116 -5.04 -1.68 3.33
N LEU A 117 -6.17 -2.38 3.45
CA LEU A 117 -6.82 -3.03 2.31
C LEU A 117 -7.81 -2.06 1.69
N MET A 118 -7.65 -1.79 0.40
CA MET A 118 -8.42 -0.76 -0.31
C MET A 118 -9.10 -1.34 -1.54
N SER A 119 -10.34 -0.89 -1.82
CA SER A 119 -11.13 -1.26 -3.01
C SER A 119 -11.40 -0.08 -3.93
N GLN A 120 -10.93 1.12 -3.59
CA GLN A 120 -11.24 2.39 -4.26
C GLN A 120 -10.54 2.59 -5.60
N TYR A 121 -10.39 1.52 -6.38
CA TYR A 121 -9.89 1.64 -7.73
C TYR A 121 -10.91 2.35 -8.63
N THR A 122 -10.47 3.42 -9.29
CA THR A 122 -11.25 4.13 -10.30
C THR A 122 -10.57 3.98 -11.66
N PRO A 123 -11.26 3.50 -12.70
CA PRO A 123 -10.72 3.47 -14.04
C PRO A 123 -10.29 4.87 -14.49
N LEU A 124 -9.10 4.99 -15.06
CA LEU A 124 -8.64 6.26 -15.63
C LEU A 124 -9.26 6.46 -17.01
N GLU A 125 -9.69 7.67 -17.33
CA GLU A 125 -10.23 8.01 -18.66
C GLU A 125 -9.19 7.77 -19.78
N SER A 126 -7.91 7.94 -19.47
CA SER A 126 -6.79 7.70 -20.39
C SER A 126 -6.45 6.22 -20.57
N LEU A 127 -7.14 5.31 -19.87
CA LEU A 127 -6.87 3.88 -19.95
C LEU A 127 -7.32 3.33 -21.32
N ASP A 128 -6.40 2.63 -21.99
CA ASP A 128 -6.74 1.85 -23.18
C ASP A 128 -7.60 0.63 -22.80
N ALA A 129 -8.91 0.79 -22.90
CA ALA A 129 -9.89 -0.25 -22.55
C ALA A 129 -9.77 -1.52 -23.42
N ALA A 130 -9.22 -1.42 -24.64
CA ALA A 130 -8.96 -2.59 -25.49
C ALA A 130 -7.76 -3.39 -24.98
N LYS A 131 -6.75 -2.70 -24.48
CA LYS A 131 -5.53 -3.33 -23.93
C LYS A 131 -5.73 -3.85 -22.51
N TYR A 132 -6.54 -3.16 -21.70
CA TYR A 132 -6.76 -3.47 -20.27
C TYR A 132 -8.25 -3.56 -19.94
N PRO A 133 -9.03 -4.46 -20.57
CA PRO A 133 -10.48 -4.51 -20.38
C PRO A 133 -10.88 -4.79 -18.94
N GLU A 134 -10.08 -5.54 -18.19
CA GLU A 134 -10.32 -5.84 -16.78
C GLU A 134 -10.20 -4.60 -15.88
N LEU A 135 -9.35 -3.63 -16.24
CA LEU A 135 -9.15 -2.39 -15.47
C LEU A 135 -10.18 -1.31 -15.83
N ASN A 136 -10.98 -1.49 -16.88
CA ASN A 136 -12.03 -0.54 -17.27
C ASN A 136 -13.33 -0.72 -16.47
N ARG A 137 -13.20 -1.11 -15.21
CA ARG A 137 -14.33 -1.30 -14.27
C ARG A 137 -13.85 -1.13 -12.83
N LYS A 138 -14.77 -0.80 -11.94
CA LYS A 138 -14.50 -0.80 -10.49
C LYS A 138 -14.28 -2.23 -9.97
N VAL A 139 -13.64 -2.33 -8.80
CA VAL A 139 -13.56 -3.61 -8.08
C VAL A 139 -14.97 -4.02 -7.66
N PRO A 140 -15.42 -5.24 -8.00
CA PRO A 140 -16.70 -5.74 -7.49
C PRO A 140 -16.64 -5.89 -5.97
N GLU A 141 -17.70 -5.48 -5.28
CA GLU A 141 -17.81 -5.54 -3.82
C GLU A 141 -17.50 -6.93 -3.27
N TYR A 142 -18.12 -7.98 -3.85
CA TYR A 142 -17.87 -9.36 -3.46
C TYR A 142 -16.39 -9.77 -3.52
N ALA A 143 -15.60 -9.16 -4.41
CA ALA A 143 -14.19 -9.49 -4.53
C ALA A 143 -13.38 -8.87 -3.38
N TYR A 144 -13.76 -7.66 -2.98
CA TYR A 144 -13.15 -7.02 -1.82
C TYR A 144 -13.53 -7.73 -0.52
N GLU A 145 -14.82 -8.05 -0.32
CA GLU A 145 -15.29 -8.85 0.82
C GLU A 145 -14.51 -10.16 0.96
N LYS A 146 -14.34 -10.90 -0.16
CA LYS A 146 -13.53 -12.14 -0.17
C LYS A 146 -12.06 -11.93 0.17
N LEU A 147 -11.49 -10.75 -0.11
CA LEU A 147 -10.13 -10.41 0.32
C LEU A 147 -10.09 -10.16 1.83
N VAL A 148 -11.06 -9.42 2.34
CA VAL A 148 -11.20 -9.13 3.78
C VAL A 148 -11.44 -10.41 4.58
N ASP A 149 -12.39 -11.24 4.16
CA ASP A 149 -12.66 -12.55 4.78
C ASP A 149 -11.42 -13.43 4.82
N TYR A 150 -10.64 -13.41 3.74
CA TYR A 150 -9.38 -14.15 3.69
C TYR A 150 -8.37 -13.61 4.70
N ALA A 151 -8.22 -12.29 4.83
CA ALA A 151 -7.35 -11.68 5.84
C ALA A 151 -7.78 -12.07 7.26
N ILE A 152 -9.09 -12.05 7.55
CA ILE A 152 -9.66 -12.49 8.83
C ILE A 152 -9.34 -13.96 9.07
N SER A 153 -9.53 -14.83 8.07
CA SER A 153 -9.26 -16.27 8.17
C SER A 153 -7.79 -16.61 8.44
N LEU A 154 -6.87 -15.74 8.04
CA LEU A 154 -5.44 -15.84 8.36
C LEU A 154 -5.10 -15.36 9.77
N GLY A 155 -6.03 -14.70 10.48
CA GLY A 155 -5.78 -14.09 11.79
C GLY A 155 -5.09 -12.73 11.72
N VAL A 156 -5.25 -11.97 10.64
CA VAL A 156 -4.75 -10.59 10.54
C VAL A 156 -5.51 -9.71 11.54
N MET A 157 -4.81 -9.20 12.56
CA MET A 157 -5.41 -8.37 13.62
C MET A 157 -5.19 -6.86 13.41
N GLN A 158 -4.21 -6.49 12.58
CA GLN A 158 -3.81 -5.10 12.36
C GLN A 158 -4.08 -4.71 10.90
N ALA A 159 -5.35 -4.43 10.61
CA ALA A 159 -5.75 -3.97 9.28
C ALA A 159 -6.73 -2.80 9.36
N PHE A 160 -6.56 -1.84 8.45
CA PHE A 160 -7.55 -0.84 8.10
C PHE A 160 -8.35 -1.39 6.92
N ILE A 161 -9.65 -1.48 7.09
CA ILE A 161 -10.60 -1.96 6.10
C ILE A 161 -11.51 -0.80 5.73
N GLN A 162 -11.76 -0.59 4.45
CA GLN A 162 -12.70 0.44 4.01
C GLN A 162 -14.13 -0.10 4.09
N GLU A 163 -14.98 0.57 4.86
CA GLU A 163 -16.41 0.33 4.91
C GLU A 163 -17.14 1.34 4.03
N GLY A 164 -17.99 0.85 3.11
CA GLY A 164 -18.93 1.65 2.33
C GLY A 164 -18.33 2.44 1.14
N ASP A 165 -19.16 3.34 0.58
CA ASP A 165 -18.91 4.13 -0.64
C ASP A 165 -17.85 5.25 -0.49
N THR A 166 -16.69 4.96 0.07
CA THR A 166 -15.60 5.95 0.20
C THR A 166 -14.81 6.19 -1.10
N ALA A 167 -15.12 5.45 -2.16
CA ALA A 167 -14.54 5.64 -3.49
C ALA A 167 -15.23 6.79 -4.25
N LYS A 168 -15.15 8.02 -3.75
CA LYS A 168 -15.55 9.20 -4.50
C LYS A 168 -14.34 9.73 -5.27
N GLU A 169 -14.56 10.17 -6.50
CA GLU A 169 -13.55 10.79 -7.39
C GLU A 169 -12.74 11.92 -6.75
N SER A 170 -13.27 12.52 -5.64
CA SER A 170 -12.62 13.61 -4.90
C SER A 170 -11.29 13.25 -4.21
N PHE A 171 -10.90 11.98 -4.17
CA PHE A 171 -9.62 11.55 -3.59
C PHE A 171 -8.49 11.39 -4.62
N ILE A 172 -8.78 11.52 -5.90
CA ILE A 172 -7.78 11.58 -6.96
C ILE A 172 -7.63 13.06 -7.33
N PRO A 173 -6.57 13.75 -6.90
CA PRO A 173 -6.35 15.11 -7.36
C PRO A 173 -6.16 15.09 -8.87
N PRO A 174 -6.82 16.00 -9.61
CA PRO A 174 -6.54 16.14 -11.03
C PRO A 174 -5.05 16.47 -11.18
N PHE A 175 -4.32 15.64 -11.91
CA PHE A 175 -2.94 15.94 -12.28
C PHE A 175 -2.94 17.01 -13.40
N THR A 176 -3.47 18.17 -13.10
CA THR A 176 -3.24 19.37 -13.90
C THR A 176 -1.88 19.89 -13.49
N LEU A 177 -0.97 20.07 -14.44
CA LEU A 177 0.36 20.66 -14.22
C LEU A 177 0.29 22.16 -13.83
N GLU A 178 -0.84 22.61 -13.30
CA GLU A 178 -1.04 23.98 -12.82
C GLU A 178 -0.36 24.11 -11.44
N GLY A 179 0.78 24.78 -11.44
CA GLY A 179 1.49 25.13 -10.20
C GLY A 179 2.87 24.52 -10.05
N VAL A 180 3.49 24.02 -11.14
CA VAL A 180 4.91 23.69 -11.17
C VAL A 180 5.68 24.78 -11.92
#